data_47a94b5af39d6c4c99a253e5df0c5fbf
#
_entry.id   47a94b5af39d6c4c99a253e5df0c5fbf
#
_cell.length_a   1.000
_cell.length_b   1.000
_cell.length_c   1.000
_cell.angle_alpha   90.00
_cell.angle_beta   90.00
_cell.angle_gamma   90.00
#
_symmetry.space_group_name_H-M   'P 1'
#
loop_
_entity.id
_entity.type
_entity.pdbx_description
1 polymer ?
#
loop_
_entity_poly.entity_id
_entity_poly.type
_entity_poly.pdbx_seq_one_letter_code
_entity_poly.pdbx_strand_id
1 'polypeptide(L)'
;SLSGGEKQRVACGSATMLDPDVLVLDEPSSNLDFASIGLLRKIVAKWKAEGRTVLISEHRLHWLEGIADRIIVMRSGSVEREIDSKQFYASSASEARALGLRAPTFAAIAAEQCCARGEKNEFVDIRDMDYHYPQSSRGINVSRIAFRRGGVTAIIGSNGAGKSTFARCICGLVSGCRGTIDVGEGPSPFSNRPKNGYLVMQDVSHQLFRESVFDEVLDSTGRADEHLTRTILASLDLTELAQRHPLSLSGGQMQRVALATALASGRDLLVLDEPTSGLDLAHMEQVAASVTAAAAEGRAVVVVTHDPEFIRACCTDFARMEDGSFVDQGALDDVGWSK
;
A
#
# COMPACT_ATOMS: atom_id res chain seq x y z
N SER A 1 -17.40 -9.72 9.55
CA SER A 1 -16.71 -10.15 8.31
C SER A 1 -15.33 -10.69 8.67
N LEU A 2 -14.86 -11.68 7.90
CA LEU A 2 -13.51 -12.24 8.05
C LEU A 2 -12.46 -11.22 7.61
N SER A 3 -11.32 -11.17 8.30
CA SER A 3 -10.12 -10.44 7.89
C SER A 3 -9.51 -11.02 6.60
N GLY A 4 -8.65 -10.27 5.91
CA GLY A 4 -7.97 -10.75 4.70
C GLY A 4 -7.23 -12.07 4.91
N GLY A 5 -6.45 -12.18 5.99
CA GLY A 5 -5.73 -13.41 6.34
C GLY A 5 -6.67 -14.58 6.72
N GLU A 6 -7.83 -14.33 7.31
CA GLU A 6 -8.83 -15.37 7.57
C GLU A 6 -9.49 -15.85 6.28
N LYS A 7 -9.84 -14.94 5.36
CA LYS A 7 -10.35 -15.30 4.04
C LYS A 7 -9.35 -16.15 3.28
N GLN A 8 -8.07 -15.78 3.28
CA GLN A 8 -7.01 -16.53 2.61
C GLN A 8 -6.85 -17.94 3.18
N ARG A 9 -6.91 -18.09 4.52
CA ARG A 9 -6.86 -19.41 5.16
C ARG A 9 -8.05 -20.29 4.77
N VAL A 10 -9.26 -19.71 4.72
CA VAL A 10 -10.46 -20.43 4.26
C VAL A 10 -10.29 -20.86 2.80
N ALA A 11 -9.79 -19.99 1.92
CA ALA A 11 -9.52 -20.31 0.53
C ALA A 11 -8.48 -21.44 0.38
N CYS A 12 -7.37 -21.37 1.10
CA CYS A 12 -6.36 -22.43 1.13
C CYS A 12 -6.94 -23.75 1.66
N GLY A 13 -7.71 -23.72 2.74
CA GLY A 13 -8.39 -24.89 3.28
C GLY A 13 -9.38 -25.51 2.29
N SER A 14 -10.18 -24.70 1.63
CA SER A 14 -11.15 -25.14 0.61
C SER A 14 -10.43 -25.79 -0.58
N ALA A 15 -9.36 -25.17 -1.08
CA ALA A 15 -8.58 -25.69 -2.20
C ALA A 15 -7.96 -27.06 -1.91
N THR A 16 -7.60 -27.34 -0.65
CA THR A 16 -7.00 -28.62 -0.26
C THR A 16 -7.99 -29.72 0.08
N MET A 17 -9.27 -29.41 0.26
CA MET A 17 -10.28 -30.42 0.61
C MET A 17 -10.46 -31.54 -0.46
N LEU A 18 -10.17 -31.22 -1.70
CA LEU A 18 -10.25 -32.17 -2.82
C LEU A 18 -8.95 -32.95 -3.05
N ASP A 19 -7.97 -32.78 -2.15
CA ASP A 19 -6.65 -33.43 -2.19
C ASP A 19 -5.93 -33.33 -3.56
N PRO A 20 -5.79 -32.11 -4.15
CA PRO A 20 -5.23 -31.96 -5.48
C PRO A 20 -3.71 -32.18 -5.49
N ASP A 21 -3.17 -32.76 -6.57
CA ASP A 21 -1.73 -32.88 -6.82
C ASP A 21 -1.10 -31.53 -7.21
N VAL A 22 -1.89 -30.62 -7.81
CA VAL A 22 -1.44 -29.32 -8.29
C VAL A 22 -2.26 -28.21 -7.66
N LEU A 23 -1.60 -27.26 -7.05
CA LEU A 23 -2.19 -26.05 -6.46
C LEU A 23 -1.70 -24.83 -7.22
N VAL A 24 -2.63 -23.93 -7.59
CA VAL A 24 -2.33 -22.65 -8.25
C VAL A 24 -2.80 -21.52 -7.35
N LEU A 25 -1.89 -20.62 -7.04
CA LEU A 25 -2.16 -19.44 -6.22
C LEU A 25 -1.81 -18.18 -7.02
N ASP A 26 -2.75 -17.25 -7.06
CA ASP A 26 -2.58 -15.96 -7.72
C ASP A 26 -2.51 -14.87 -6.66
N GLU A 27 -1.37 -14.17 -6.58
CA GLU A 27 -1.05 -13.14 -5.59
C GLU A 27 -1.50 -13.46 -4.15
N PRO A 28 -1.15 -14.63 -3.60
CA PRO A 28 -1.70 -15.07 -2.33
C PRO A 28 -1.21 -14.24 -1.13
N SER A 29 -0.15 -13.44 -1.27
CA SER A 29 0.36 -12.56 -0.22
C SER A 29 -0.24 -11.16 -0.25
N SER A 30 -1.08 -10.86 -1.26
CA SER A 30 -1.77 -9.56 -1.39
C SER A 30 -2.59 -9.25 -0.13
N ASN A 31 -2.44 -8.05 0.41
CA ASN A 31 -3.16 -7.57 1.61
C ASN A 31 -2.93 -8.36 2.90
N LEU A 32 -1.90 -9.19 2.96
CA LEU A 32 -1.52 -9.91 4.18
C LEU A 32 -0.46 -9.16 4.97
N ASP A 33 -0.63 -9.13 6.30
CA ASP A 33 0.40 -8.69 7.22
C ASP A 33 1.53 -9.74 7.35
N PHE A 34 2.64 -9.35 7.97
CA PHE A 34 3.81 -10.23 8.13
C PHE A 34 3.48 -11.55 8.84
N ALA A 35 2.60 -11.52 9.86
CA ALA A 35 2.20 -12.72 10.58
C ALA A 35 1.40 -13.67 9.68
N SER A 36 0.47 -13.14 8.89
CA SER A 36 -0.34 -13.90 7.94
C SER A 36 0.50 -14.45 6.79
N ILE A 37 1.50 -13.71 6.29
CA ILE A 37 2.47 -14.20 5.31
C ILE A 37 3.28 -15.36 5.90
N GLY A 38 3.71 -15.25 7.17
CA GLY A 38 4.42 -16.34 7.86
C GLY A 38 3.59 -17.62 7.98
N LEU A 39 2.27 -17.52 8.17
CA LEU A 39 1.36 -18.66 8.15
C LEU A 39 1.19 -19.25 6.74
N LEU A 40 0.99 -18.39 5.73
CA LEU A 40 0.90 -18.81 4.32
C LEU A 40 2.17 -19.58 3.90
N ARG A 41 3.34 -19.04 4.27
CA ARG A 41 4.63 -19.69 4.05
C ARG A 41 4.68 -21.11 4.61
N LYS A 42 4.20 -21.34 5.84
CA LYS A 42 4.14 -22.65 6.47
C LYS A 42 3.19 -23.60 5.72
N ILE A 43 2.06 -23.11 5.24
CA ILE A 43 1.09 -23.89 4.46
C ILE A 43 1.71 -24.35 3.14
N VAL A 44 2.33 -23.44 2.39
CA VAL A 44 2.99 -23.75 1.11
C VAL A 44 4.15 -24.74 1.31
N ALA A 45 4.98 -24.53 2.33
CA ALA A 45 6.07 -25.44 2.66
C ALA A 45 5.57 -26.85 3.01
N LYS A 46 4.42 -26.97 3.71
CA LYS A 46 3.78 -28.25 4.01
C LYS A 46 3.31 -28.94 2.73
N TRP A 47 2.60 -28.26 1.83
CA TRP A 47 2.16 -28.84 0.55
C TRP A 47 3.33 -29.36 -0.29
N LYS A 48 4.42 -28.58 -0.34
CA LYS A 48 5.66 -29.01 -1.00
C LYS A 48 6.23 -30.28 -0.37
N ALA A 49 6.29 -30.35 0.97
CA ALA A 49 6.79 -31.53 1.68
C ALA A 49 5.91 -32.79 1.48
N GLU A 50 4.60 -32.61 1.22
CA GLU A 50 3.66 -33.66 0.84
C GLU A 50 3.80 -34.10 -0.63
N GLY A 51 4.74 -33.51 -1.39
CA GLY A 51 5.01 -33.87 -2.79
C GLY A 51 4.08 -33.20 -3.80
N ARG A 52 3.29 -32.23 -3.39
CA ARG A 52 2.39 -31.49 -4.30
C ARG A 52 3.16 -30.49 -5.16
N THR A 53 2.67 -30.27 -6.35
CA THR A 53 3.15 -29.18 -7.21
C THR A 53 2.40 -27.89 -6.85
N VAL A 54 3.15 -26.85 -6.50
CA VAL A 54 2.58 -25.53 -6.18
C VAL A 54 3.07 -24.51 -7.17
N LEU A 55 2.16 -23.89 -7.92
CA LEU A 55 2.42 -22.78 -8.83
C LEU A 55 1.92 -21.50 -8.18
N ILE A 56 2.78 -20.50 -8.07
CA ILE A 56 2.45 -19.21 -7.43
C ILE A 56 2.78 -18.08 -8.40
N SER A 57 1.76 -17.29 -8.76
CA SER A 57 1.94 -15.99 -9.40
C SER A 57 2.10 -14.95 -8.30
N GLU A 58 3.21 -14.20 -8.30
CA GLU A 58 3.54 -13.29 -7.20
C GLU A 58 4.49 -12.17 -7.64
N HIS A 59 4.29 -10.99 -7.08
CA HIS A 59 5.21 -9.85 -7.25
C HIS A 59 6.20 -9.74 -6.09
N ARG A 60 5.76 -9.94 -4.85
CA ARG A 60 6.59 -9.88 -3.64
C ARG A 60 7.30 -11.22 -3.40
N LEU A 61 8.54 -11.37 -3.89
CA LEU A 61 9.23 -12.65 -3.95
C LEU A 61 9.95 -13.05 -2.66
N HIS A 62 10.27 -12.09 -1.79
CA HIS A 62 11.10 -12.31 -0.59
C HIS A 62 10.52 -13.35 0.39
N TRP A 63 9.19 -13.52 0.46
CA TRP A 63 8.58 -14.48 1.36
C TRP A 63 8.68 -15.94 0.88
N LEU A 64 9.02 -16.17 -0.39
CA LEU A 64 9.22 -17.48 -0.99
C LEU A 64 10.67 -17.99 -0.90
N GLU A 65 11.57 -17.21 -0.29
CA GLU A 65 12.96 -17.60 -0.04
C GLU A 65 13.04 -18.95 0.69
N GLY A 66 13.81 -19.91 0.13
CA GLY A 66 13.95 -21.28 0.65
C GLY A 66 12.73 -22.19 0.44
N ILE A 67 11.65 -21.72 -0.21
CA ILE A 67 10.48 -22.51 -0.57
C ILE A 67 10.45 -22.78 -2.07
N ALA A 68 10.58 -21.74 -2.90
CA ALA A 68 10.55 -21.87 -4.35
C ALA A 68 11.72 -22.72 -4.86
N ASP A 69 11.47 -23.61 -5.82
CA ASP A 69 12.51 -24.38 -6.51
C ASP A 69 12.99 -23.66 -7.76
N ARG A 70 12.08 -22.98 -8.46
CA ARG A 70 12.34 -22.28 -9.72
C ARG A 70 11.58 -20.96 -9.75
N ILE A 71 12.15 -19.97 -10.42
CA ILE A 71 11.51 -18.69 -10.71
C ILE A 71 11.28 -18.61 -12.22
N ILE A 72 10.03 -18.46 -12.62
CA ILE A 72 9.63 -18.32 -14.03
C ILE A 72 9.20 -16.87 -14.25
N VAL A 73 9.96 -16.16 -15.07
CA VAL A 73 9.65 -14.77 -15.44
C VAL A 73 8.75 -14.77 -16.66
N MET A 74 7.59 -14.16 -16.53
CA MET A 74 6.63 -14.02 -17.62
C MET A 74 6.55 -12.55 -18.07
N ARG A 75 6.47 -12.34 -19.37
CA ARG A 75 6.25 -11.03 -19.96
C ARG A 75 5.31 -11.13 -21.17
N SER A 76 4.29 -10.26 -21.20
CA SER A 76 3.30 -10.23 -22.29
C SER A 76 2.71 -11.61 -22.65
N GLY A 77 2.39 -12.41 -21.63
CA GLY A 77 1.76 -13.72 -21.78
C GLY A 77 2.72 -14.86 -22.19
N SER A 78 4.03 -14.62 -22.27
CA SER A 78 5.05 -15.61 -22.63
C SER A 78 6.07 -15.80 -21.54
N VAL A 79 6.63 -17.01 -21.44
CA VAL A 79 7.77 -17.29 -20.56
C VAL A 79 9.01 -16.65 -21.20
N GLU A 80 9.56 -15.65 -20.52
CA GLU A 80 10.76 -14.96 -20.98
C GLU A 80 12.03 -15.68 -20.51
N ARG A 81 12.02 -16.15 -19.28
CA ARG A 81 13.20 -16.74 -18.63
C ARG A 81 12.80 -17.66 -17.48
N GLU A 82 13.63 -18.67 -17.26
CA GLU A 82 13.66 -19.49 -16.06
C GLU A 82 14.95 -19.21 -15.30
N ILE A 83 14.87 -19.01 -13.98
CA ILE A 83 16.00 -18.72 -13.11
C ILE A 83 16.02 -19.77 -11.99
N ASP A 84 17.20 -20.29 -11.70
CA ASP A 84 17.40 -21.14 -10.53
C ASP A 84 17.10 -20.36 -9.24
N SER A 85 16.33 -20.96 -8.36
CA SER A 85 15.89 -20.31 -7.13
C SER A 85 17.08 -19.89 -6.25
N LYS A 86 18.12 -20.71 -6.11
CA LYS A 86 19.29 -20.37 -5.29
C LYS A 86 20.05 -19.18 -5.89
N GLN A 87 20.16 -19.14 -7.22
CA GLN A 87 20.79 -18.03 -7.91
C GLN A 87 19.99 -16.73 -7.69
N PHE A 88 18.66 -16.79 -7.81
CA PHE A 88 17.80 -15.63 -7.61
C PHE A 88 17.88 -15.09 -6.17
N TYR A 89 17.74 -15.97 -5.15
CA TYR A 89 17.77 -15.54 -3.75
C TYR A 89 19.17 -15.17 -3.24
N ALA A 90 20.23 -15.48 -3.97
CA ALA A 90 21.58 -15.01 -3.71
C ALA A 90 21.89 -13.65 -4.39
N SER A 91 21.01 -13.18 -5.28
CA SER A 91 21.21 -11.90 -5.99
C SER A 91 20.90 -10.69 -5.09
N SER A 92 21.48 -9.55 -5.46
CA SER A 92 21.16 -8.26 -4.84
C SER A 92 19.82 -7.70 -5.34
N ALA A 93 19.26 -6.71 -4.62
CA ALA A 93 18.07 -6.00 -5.08
C ALA A 93 18.28 -5.33 -6.45
N SER A 94 19.48 -4.79 -6.72
CA SER A 94 19.81 -4.16 -8.01
C SER A 94 19.84 -5.16 -9.17
N GLU A 95 20.33 -6.38 -8.95
CA GLU A 95 20.31 -7.44 -9.97
C GLU A 95 18.89 -7.93 -10.26
N ALA A 96 18.05 -8.11 -9.23
CA ALA A 96 16.64 -8.45 -9.40
C ALA A 96 15.89 -7.33 -10.15
N ARG A 97 16.14 -6.06 -9.80
CA ARG A 97 15.56 -4.88 -10.47
C ARG A 97 15.95 -4.81 -11.95
N ALA A 98 17.17 -5.16 -12.32
CA ALA A 98 17.60 -5.25 -13.71
C ALA A 98 16.81 -6.30 -14.54
N LEU A 99 16.21 -7.29 -13.88
CA LEU A 99 15.31 -8.27 -14.46
C LEU A 99 13.84 -7.82 -14.46
N GLY A 100 13.53 -6.64 -13.91
CA GLY A 100 12.16 -6.17 -13.69
C GLY A 100 11.45 -6.86 -12.53
N LEU A 101 12.20 -7.50 -11.64
CA LEU A 101 11.67 -8.24 -10.48
C LEU A 101 11.90 -7.48 -9.19
N ARG A 102 11.01 -7.67 -8.23
CA ARG A 102 11.15 -7.15 -6.88
C ARG A 102 12.30 -7.84 -6.14
N ALA A 103 12.76 -7.22 -5.06
CA ALA A 103 13.88 -7.69 -4.27
C ALA A 103 13.72 -9.16 -3.83
N PRO A 104 14.80 -9.98 -3.94
CA PRO A 104 14.72 -11.41 -3.69
C PRO A 104 14.54 -11.75 -2.21
N THR A 105 15.14 -10.98 -1.32
CA THR A 105 15.13 -11.26 0.13
C THR A 105 14.81 -10.02 0.94
N PHE A 106 14.36 -10.24 2.16
CA PHE A 106 14.15 -9.14 3.12
C PHE A 106 15.47 -8.42 3.46
N ALA A 107 16.58 -9.16 3.51
CA ALA A 107 17.91 -8.57 3.74
C ALA A 107 18.33 -7.64 2.59
N ALA A 108 18.01 -8.00 1.34
CA ALA A 108 18.27 -7.14 0.19
C ALA A 108 17.45 -5.84 0.24
N ILE A 109 16.18 -5.91 0.67
CA ILE A 109 15.34 -4.71 0.89
C ILE A 109 15.93 -3.83 2.02
N ALA A 110 16.31 -4.44 3.13
CA ALA A 110 16.85 -3.72 4.29
C ALA A 110 18.17 -3.00 3.99
N ALA A 111 18.95 -3.49 3.02
CA ALA A 111 20.21 -2.89 2.59
C ALA A 111 20.03 -1.65 1.68
N GLU A 112 18.83 -1.40 1.14
CA GLU A 112 18.55 -0.22 0.33
C GLU A 112 18.51 1.05 1.21
N GLN A 113 18.97 2.18 0.66
CA GLN A 113 18.92 3.45 1.36
C GLN A 113 17.48 3.95 1.48
N CYS A 114 17.16 4.51 2.65
CA CYS A 114 15.89 5.22 2.84
C CYS A 114 15.92 6.59 2.18
N CYS A 115 14.74 7.13 1.88
CA CYS A 115 14.60 8.51 1.45
C CYS A 115 15.04 9.46 2.57
N ALA A 116 15.81 10.49 2.19
CA ALA A 116 16.25 11.49 3.14
C ALA A 116 15.06 12.33 3.66
N ARG A 117 15.07 12.64 4.96
CA ARG A 117 14.11 13.56 5.56
C ARG A 117 14.31 14.98 5.02
N GLY A 118 13.24 15.65 4.62
CA GLY A 118 13.26 17.07 4.31
C GLY A 118 13.46 17.93 5.59
N GLU A 119 13.94 19.16 5.40
CA GLU A 119 14.23 20.12 6.51
C GLU A 119 12.96 20.82 7.06
N LYS A 120 11.80 20.67 6.44
CA LYS A 120 10.57 21.34 6.88
C LYS A 120 10.10 20.81 8.23
N ASN A 121 9.85 21.73 9.18
CA ASN A 121 9.33 21.44 10.52
C ASN A 121 7.82 21.72 10.66
N GLU A 122 7.09 21.72 9.55
CA GLU A 122 5.65 21.85 9.56
C GLU A 122 5.01 20.47 9.62
N PHE A 123 3.90 20.34 10.37
CA PHE A 123 3.24 19.08 10.62
C PHE A 123 1.73 19.21 10.46
N VAL A 124 1.11 18.11 10.05
CA VAL A 124 -0.31 17.86 10.30
C VAL A 124 -0.41 17.23 11.69
N ASP A 125 -0.95 17.94 12.67
CA ASP A 125 -1.01 17.51 14.08
C ASP A 125 -2.43 17.02 14.41
N ILE A 126 -2.56 15.83 14.96
CA ILE A 126 -3.80 15.18 15.35
C ILE A 126 -3.78 14.98 16.85
N ARG A 127 -4.85 15.42 17.55
CA ARG A 127 -4.94 15.33 19.00
C ARG A 127 -6.28 14.80 19.47
N ASP A 128 -6.23 14.02 20.54
CA ASP A 128 -7.38 13.52 21.30
C ASP A 128 -8.41 12.82 20.39
N MET A 129 -7.92 12.11 19.36
CA MET A 129 -8.78 11.37 18.44
C MET A 129 -9.37 10.17 19.15
N ASP A 130 -10.69 10.10 19.14
CA ASP A 130 -11.47 8.98 19.67
C ASP A 130 -12.60 8.63 18.70
N TYR A 131 -12.64 7.37 18.31
CA TYR A 131 -13.71 6.84 17.47
C TYR A 131 -13.99 5.37 17.81
N HIS A 132 -15.27 5.04 17.96
CA HIS A 132 -15.74 3.66 18.17
C HIS A 132 -16.84 3.33 17.17
N TYR A 133 -16.78 2.13 16.61
CA TYR A 133 -17.87 1.64 15.77
C TYR A 133 -19.14 1.46 16.61
N PRO A 134 -20.32 1.85 16.09
CA PRO A 134 -21.58 1.61 16.78
C PRO A 134 -21.74 0.15 17.18
N GLN A 135 -22.13 -0.10 18.43
CA GLN A 135 -22.35 -1.44 18.99
C GLN A 135 -21.11 -2.37 18.96
N SER A 136 -19.91 -1.83 18.96
CA SER A 136 -18.66 -2.58 18.99
C SER A 136 -17.70 -1.98 20.01
N SER A 137 -16.89 -2.84 20.64
CA SER A 137 -15.74 -2.40 21.44
C SER A 137 -14.54 -2.00 20.59
N ARG A 138 -14.61 -2.22 19.27
CA ARG A 138 -13.52 -1.86 18.34
C ARG A 138 -13.56 -0.38 18.04
N GLY A 139 -12.41 0.25 18.10
CA GLY A 139 -12.26 1.67 17.82
C GLY A 139 -10.80 2.07 17.74
N ILE A 140 -10.56 3.36 17.73
CA ILE A 140 -9.22 3.93 17.83
C ILE A 140 -9.22 5.01 18.91
N ASN A 141 -8.11 5.09 19.62
CA ASN A 141 -7.85 6.14 20.59
C ASN A 141 -6.40 6.64 20.38
N VAL A 142 -6.25 7.86 19.93
CA VAL A 142 -4.95 8.46 19.62
C VAL A 142 -4.82 9.78 20.37
N SER A 143 -3.99 9.81 21.39
CA SER A 143 -3.74 11.01 22.20
C SER A 143 -3.07 12.10 21.37
N ARG A 144 -2.03 11.74 20.61
CA ARG A 144 -1.38 12.64 19.67
C ARG A 144 -0.57 11.88 18.63
N ILE A 145 -0.64 12.34 17.37
CA ILE A 145 0.29 11.97 16.30
C ILE A 145 0.48 13.15 15.36
N ALA A 146 1.69 13.30 14.80
CA ALA A 146 1.99 14.37 13.86
C ALA A 146 2.68 13.80 12.61
N PHE A 147 2.21 14.21 11.43
CA PHE A 147 2.77 13.83 10.14
C PHE A 147 3.51 15.01 9.53
N ARG A 148 4.78 14.80 9.16
CA ARG A 148 5.62 15.84 8.58
C ARG A 148 5.11 16.26 7.20
N ARG A 149 4.98 17.58 6.98
CA ARG A 149 4.82 18.13 5.63
C ARG A 149 6.12 18.02 4.85
N GLY A 150 6.04 17.62 3.61
CA GLY A 150 7.24 17.31 2.83
C GLY A 150 7.84 15.94 3.14
N GLY A 151 7.12 15.09 3.89
CA GLY A 151 7.53 13.75 4.24
C GLY A 151 6.45 12.72 3.91
N VAL A 152 6.87 11.48 3.83
CA VAL A 152 6.00 10.31 3.66
C VAL A 152 6.11 9.44 4.91
N THR A 153 5.00 9.26 5.61
CA THR A 153 4.96 8.45 6.84
C THR A 153 4.27 7.11 6.57
N ALA A 154 4.98 6.01 6.79
CA ALA A 154 4.40 4.67 6.77
C ALA A 154 3.65 4.38 8.07
N ILE A 155 2.37 4.00 8.00
CA ILE A 155 1.64 3.41 9.12
C ILE A 155 1.73 1.90 9.00
N ILE A 156 2.39 1.28 9.98
CA ILE A 156 2.60 -0.17 10.08
C ILE A 156 1.86 -0.74 11.29
N GLY A 157 1.57 -2.04 11.27
CA GLY A 157 0.88 -2.73 12.36
C GLY A 157 0.07 -3.92 11.85
N SER A 158 -0.31 -4.84 12.70
CA SER A 158 -1.06 -6.05 12.34
C SER A 158 -2.42 -5.72 11.68
N ASN A 159 -2.98 -6.71 10.98
CA ASN A 159 -4.35 -6.60 10.49
C ASN A 159 -5.32 -6.49 11.68
N GLY A 160 -6.24 -5.52 11.60
CA GLY A 160 -7.15 -5.21 12.69
C GLY A 160 -6.63 -4.19 13.72
N ALA A 161 -5.38 -3.73 13.62
CA ALA A 161 -4.81 -2.72 14.53
C ALA A 161 -5.50 -1.33 14.47
N GLY A 162 -6.38 -1.09 13.50
CA GLY A 162 -7.11 0.17 13.36
C GLY A 162 -6.62 1.10 12.24
N LYS A 163 -5.62 0.72 11.46
CA LYS A 163 -4.97 1.55 10.42
C LYS A 163 -5.96 2.16 9.42
N SER A 164 -6.79 1.34 8.76
CA SER A 164 -7.79 1.84 7.81
C SER A 164 -8.91 2.65 8.48
N THR A 165 -9.22 2.36 9.74
CA THR A 165 -10.16 3.18 10.54
C THR A 165 -9.57 4.56 10.80
N PHE A 166 -8.31 4.62 11.21
CA PHE A 166 -7.56 5.86 11.38
C PHE A 166 -7.53 6.67 10.09
N ALA A 167 -7.16 6.04 8.95
CA ALA A 167 -7.14 6.68 7.64
C ALA A 167 -8.48 7.32 7.27
N ARG A 168 -9.60 6.62 7.52
CA ARG A 168 -10.95 7.15 7.28
C ARG A 168 -11.31 8.31 8.22
N CYS A 169 -10.89 8.24 9.50
CA CYS A 169 -11.14 9.29 10.47
C CYS A 169 -10.43 10.60 10.06
N ILE A 170 -9.13 10.55 9.75
CA ILE A 170 -8.36 11.75 9.39
C ILE A 170 -8.81 12.40 8.07
N CYS A 171 -9.40 11.61 7.17
CA CYS A 171 -10.00 12.11 5.93
C CYS A 171 -11.49 12.49 6.10
N GLY A 172 -12.04 12.46 7.32
CA GLY A 172 -13.42 12.87 7.60
C GLY A 172 -14.50 11.97 6.97
N LEU A 173 -14.17 10.70 6.67
CA LEU A 173 -15.07 9.75 6.01
C LEU A 173 -15.95 8.98 7.01
N VAL A 174 -15.74 9.15 8.30
CA VAL A 174 -16.58 8.56 9.36
C VAL A 174 -17.22 9.64 10.20
N SER A 175 -18.48 9.44 10.59
CA SER A 175 -19.18 10.34 11.52
C SER A 175 -18.92 9.92 12.97
N GLY A 176 -18.90 10.87 13.88
CA GLY A 176 -18.74 10.60 15.32
C GLY A 176 -17.30 10.50 15.79
N CYS A 177 -16.32 10.74 14.94
CA CYS A 177 -14.93 10.90 15.36
C CYS A 177 -14.77 12.18 16.18
N ARG A 178 -14.17 12.10 17.36
CA ARG A 178 -13.87 13.20 18.26
C ARG A 178 -12.39 13.59 18.14
N GLY A 179 -12.04 14.75 18.70
CA GLY A 179 -10.68 15.28 18.68
C GLY A 179 -10.48 16.36 17.64
N THR A 180 -9.24 16.74 17.38
CA THR A 180 -8.87 17.82 16.49
C THR A 180 -7.76 17.44 15.51
N ILE A 181 -7.78 18.08 14.35
CA ILE A 181 -6.72 18.04 13.36
C ILE A 181 -6.29 19.48 13.01
N ASP A 182 -4.99 19.71 12.95
CA ASP A 182 -4.40 20.97 12.48
C ASP A 182 -3.57 20.68 11.22
N VAL A 183 -3.96 21.31 10.13
CA VAL A 183 -3.27 21.22 8.84
C VAL A 183 -2.49 22.50 8.51
N GLY A 184 -2.19 23.34 9.52
CA GLY A 184 -1.47 24.60 9.37
C GLY A 184 -2.37 25.84 9.44
N GLU A 185 -3.69 25.68 9.56
CA GLU A 185 -4.68 26.75 9.71
C GLU A 185 -5.19 26.88 11.15
N GLY A 186 -4.62 26.12 12.08
CA GLY A 186 -5.07 25.97 13.46
C GLY A 186 -5.97 24.74 13.65
N PRO A 187 -6.11 24.30 14.93
CA PRO A 187 -6.83 23.08 15.25
C PRO A 187 -8.33 23.18 14.91
N SER A 188 -8.81 22.20 14.15
CA SER A 188 -10.21 22.09 13.74
C SER A 188 -10.79 20.75 14.23
N PRO A 189 -12.02 20.72 14.77
CA PRO A 189 -12.67 19.48 15.18
C PRO A 189 -12.93 18.56 13.99
N PHE A 190 -12.77 17.25 14.17
CA PHE A 190 -13.13 16.26 13.14
C PHE A 190 -14.61 16.32 12.72
N SER A 191 -15.49 16.84 13.59
CA SER A 191 -16.91 17.06 13.27
C SER A 191 -17.10 18.05 12.10
N ASN A 192 -16.15 18.96 11.87
CA ASN A 192 -16.19 19.90 10.75
C ASN A 192 -15.75 19.28 9.42
N ARG A 193 -15.46 17.97 9.39
CA ARG A 193 -14.94 17.20 8.26
C ARG A 193 -13.73 17.88 7.64
N PRO A 194 -12.51 17.45 7.97
CA PRO A 194 -11.31 18.05 7.39
C PRO A 194 -11.39 17.95 5.86
N LYS A 195 -11.59 19.10 5.20
CA LYS A 195 -11.65 19.20 3.73
C LYS A 195 -10.27 19.02 3.09
N ASN A 196 -9.22 18.90 3.92
CA ASN A 196 -7.84 18.97 3.47
C ASN A 196 -7.19 17.60 3.29
N GLY A 197 -7.91 16.49 3.59
CA GLY A 197 -7.44 15.13 3.40
C GLY A 197 -8.10 14.44 2.19
N TYR A 198 -7.33 13.62 1.47
CA TYR A 198 -7.83 12.72 0.43
C TYR A 198 -7.39 11.29 0.74
N LEU A 199 -8.31 10.33 0.70
CA LEU A 199 -8.04 8.91 0.92
C LEU A 199 -8.11 8.13 -0.39
N VAL A 200 -7.02 7.47 -0.76
CA VAL A 200 -7.02 6.35 -1.72
C VAL A 200 -7.33 5.09 -0.94
N MET A 201 -8.47 4.49 -1.20
CA MET A 201 -8.94 3.29 -0.48
C MET A 201 -8.24 2.04 -0.98
N GLN A 202 -8.15 1.02 -0.12
CA GLN A 202 -7.63 -0.30 -0.48
C GLN A 202 -8.42 -0.94 -1.64
N ASP A 203 -9.75 -0.87 -1.60
CA ASP A 203 -10.62 -1.23 -2.72
C ASP A 203 -11.05 0.04 -3.46
N VAL A 204 -10.30 0.36 -4.49
CA VAL A 204 -10.48 1.59 -5.28
C VAL A 204 -11.73 1.56 -6.17
N SER A 205 -12.33 0.38 -6.42
CA SER A 205 -13.55 0.26 -7.21
C SER A 205 -14.73 1.02 -6.60
N HIS A 206 -14.69 1.24 -5.30
CA HIS A 206 -15.70 1.99 -4.55
C HIS A 206 -15.52 3.52 -4.58
N GLN A 207 -14.51 4.04 -5.27
CA GLN A 207 -14.26 5.49 -5.34
C GLN A 207 -14.12 6.03 -6.77
N LEU A 208 -14.27 5.19 -7.79
CA LEU A 208 -14.19 5.56 -9.19
C LEU A 208 -15.59 5.50 -9.82
N PHE A 209 -16.14 6.64 -10.23
CA PHE A 209 -17.56 6.78 -10.60
C PHE A 209 -17.80 7.39 -11.97
N ARG A 210 -16.78 7.98 -12.61
CA ARG A 210 -16.94 8.70 -13.87
C ARG A 210 -16.90 7.75 -15.07
N GLU A 211 -17.36 8.22 -16.21
CA GLU A 211 -17.46 7.45 -17.46
C GLU A 211 -16.08 7.19 -18.09
N SER A 212 -15.10 8.07 -17.81
CA SER A 212 -13.74 7.91 -18.30
C SER A 212 -12.70 8.18 -17.21
N VAL A 213 -11.50 7.60 -17.37
CA VAL A 213 -10.34 7.90 -16.51
C VAL A 213 -10.00 9.39 -16.54
N PHE A 214 -10.09 10.02 -17.72
CA PHE A 214 -9.84 11.45 -17.86
C PHE A 214 -10.81 12.28 -17.02
N ASP A 215 -12.11 12.01 -17.11
CA ASP A 215 -13.13 12.73 -16.36
C ASP A 215 -13.01 12.50 -14.85
N GLU A 216 -12.62 11.29 -14.43
CA GLU A 216 -12.40 10.94 -13.04
C GLU A 216 -11.29 11.83 -12.41
N VAL A 217 -10.19 12.01 -13.12
CA VAL A 217 -9.06 12.83 -12.65
C VAL A 217 -9.38 14.32 -12.79
N LEU A 218 -10.01 14.75 -13.90
CA LEU A 218 -10.38 16.13 -14.15
C LEU A 218 -11.32 16.70 -13.07
N ASP A 219 -12.33 15.93 -12.70
CA ASP A 219 -13.29 16.30 -11.66
C ASP A 219 -12.60 16.55 -10.31
N SER A 220 -11.55 15.78 -10.03
CA SER A 220 -10.77 15.89 -8.79
C SER A 220 -9.95 17.19 -8.70
N THR A 221 -9.64 17.84 -9.84
CA THR A 221 -8.93 19.15 -9.83
C THR A 221 -9.79 20.28 -9.25
N GLY A 222 -11.11 20.10 -9.20
CA GLY A 222 -12.07 21.11 -8.73
C GLY A 222 -12.12 22.39 -9.58
N ARG A 223 -11.32 22.50 -10.64
CA ARG A 223 -11.19 23.68 -11.53
C ARG A 223 -11.22 23.30 -13.01
N ALA A 224 -11.54 22.05 -13.35
CA ALA A 224 -11.49 21.51 -14.71
C ALA A 224 -10.14 21.78 -15.42
N ASP A 225 -9.03 21.57 -14.71
CA ASP A 225 -7.67 21.77 -15.22
C ASP A 225 -7.23 20.57 -16.08
N GLU A 226 -7.50 20.67 -17.38
CA GLU A 226 -7.11 19.63 -18.35
C GLU A 226 -5.59 19.47 -18.47
N HIS A 227 -4.80 20.55 -18.33
CA HIS A 227 -3.36 20.47 -18.46
C HIS A 227 -2.76 19.65 -17.29
N LEU A 228 -3.16 19.96 -16.05
CA LEU A 228 -2.77 19.22 -14.87
C LEU A 228 -3.22 17.76 -14.99
N THR A 229 -4.47 17.52 -15.42
CA THR A 229 -5.01 16.16 -15.63
C THR A 229 -4.12 15.35 -16.57
N ARG A 230 -3.79 15.88 -17.75
CA ARG A 230 -2.92 15.20 -18.73
C ARG A 230 -1.52 14.94 -18.17
N THR A 231 -0.95 15.88 -17.45
CA THR A 231 0.36 15.75 -16.82
C THR A 231 0.37 14.60 -15.80
N ILE A 232 -0.65 14.54 -14.94
CA ILE A 232 -0.78 13.47 -13.93
C ILE A 232 -1.01 12.11 -14.61
N LEU A 233 -1.88 12.02 -15.62
CA LEU A 233 -2.12 10.79 -16.35
C LEU A 233 -0.84 10.27 -17.04
N ALA A 234 -0.04 11.16 -17.61
CA ALA A 234 1.24 10.80 -18.23
C ALA A 234 2.25 10.29 -17.19
N SER A 235 2.34 10.91 -16.03
CA SER A 235 3.26 10.50 -14.96
C SER A 235 2.95 9.11 -14.37
N LEU A 236 1.71 8.64 -14.53
CA LEU A 236 1.23 7.34 -14.04
C LEU A 236 0.97 6.31 -15.14
N ASP A 237 1.45 6.58 -16.35
CA ASP A 237 1.27 5.70 -17.53
C ASP A 237 -0.21 5.34 -17.78
N LEU A 238 -1.07 6.38 -17.74
CA LEU A 238 -2.51 6.26 -17.94
C LEU A 238 -3.01 6.95 -19.22
N THR A 239 -2.12 7.57 -19.99
CA THR A 239 -2.49 8.38 -21.17
C THR A 239 -3.34 7.59 -22.18
N GLU A 240 -2.91 6.36 -22.52
CA GLU A 240 -3.60 5.48 -23.47
C GLU A 240 -4.95 4.94 -22.92
N LEU A 241 -5.14 5.06 -21.60
CA LEU A 241 -6.33 4.59 -20.90
C LEU A 241 -7.32 5.73 -20.61
N ALA A 242 -6.97 6.98 -20.96
CA ALA A 242 -7.70 8.18 -20.57
C ALA A 242 -9.19 8.15 -20.92
N GLN A 243 -9.56 7.53 -22.06
CA GLN A 243 -10.94 7.45 -22.54
C GLN A 243 -11.65 6.15 -22.14
N ARG A 244 -10.98 5.27 -21.38
CA ARG A 244 -11.60 4.02 -20.92
C ARG A 244 -12.40 4.24 -19.64
N HIS A 245 -13.45 3.44 -19.49
CA HIS A 245 -14.20 3.42 -18.23
C HIS A 245 -13.32 2.84 -17.10
N PRO A 246 -13.19 3.49 -15.92
CA PRO A 246 -12.31 3.04 -14.85
C PRO A 246 -12.51 1.57 -14.44
N LEU A 247 -13.76 1.11 -14.33
CA LEU A 247 -14.07 -0.27 -13.94
C LEU A 247 -13.78 -1.32 -15.03
N SER A 248 -13.37 -0.91 -16.24
CA SER A 248 -12.89 -1.81 -17.29
C SER A 248 -11.38 -2.10 -17.20
N LEU A 249 -10.71 -1.48 -16.26
CA LEU A 249 -9.27 -1.55 -16.07
C LEU A 249 -8.88 -2.73 -15.18
N SER A 250 -7.59 -3.14 -15.26
CA SER A 250 -7.04 -4.08 -14.28
C SER A 250 -6.95 -3.44 -12.88
N GLY A 251 -6.84 -4.27 -11.83
CA GLY A 251 -6.72 -3.78 -10.44
C GLY A 251 -5.59 -2.76 -10.27
N GLY A 252 -4.39 -3.05 -10.79
CA GLY A 252 -3.26 -2.12 -10.73
C GLY A 252 -3.47 -0.83 -11.54
N GLN A 253 -4.18 -0.89 -12.68
CA GLN A 253 -4.56 0.31 -13.43
C GLN A 253 -5.56 1.16 -12.65
N MET A 254 -6.59 0.56 -12.05
CA MET A 254 -7.55 1.26 -11.19
C MET A 254 -6.85 1.92 -9.98
N GLN A 255 -5.86 1.24 -9.38
CA GLN A 255 -5.08 1.79 -8.28
C GLN A 255 -4.32 3.06 -8.69
N ARG A 256 -3.70 3.06 -9.88
CA ARG A 256 -3.03 4.26 -10.42
C ARG A 256 -4.01 5.38 -10.76
N VAL A 257 -5.21 5.07 -11.23
CA VAL A 257 -6.26 6.08 -11.45
C VAL A 257 -6.66 6.72 -10.13
N ALA A 258 -6.89 5.94 -9.07
CA ALA A 258 -7.21 6.48 -7.76
C ALA A 258 -6.07 7.32 -7.16
N LEU A 259 -4.80 6.99 -7.42
CA LEU A 259 -3.67 7.85 -7.09
C LEU A 259 -3.69 9.13 -7.91
N ALA A 260 -3.98 9.06 -9.21
CA ALA A 260 -4.11 10.24 -10.07
C ALA A 260 -5.16 11.22 -9.54
N THR A 261 -6.33 10.73 -9.10
CA THR A 261 -7.37 11.57 -8.48
C THR A 261 -6.90 12.21 -7.17
N ALA A 262 -6.14 11.48 -6.35
CA ALA A 262 -5.56 12.01 -5.12
C ALA A 262 -4.56 13.14 -5.40
N LEU A 263 -3.66 12.96 -6.37
CA LEU A 263 -2.70 13.97 -6.78
C LEU A 263 -3.39 15.22 -7.35
N ALA A 264 -4.41 15.02 -8.19
CA ALA A 264 -5.20 16.09 -8.80
C ALA A 264 -6.01 16.90 -7.78
N SER A 265 -6.37 16.30 -6.64
CA SER A 265 -7.21 16.93 -5.63
C SER A 265 -6.60 18.18 -4.97
N GLY A 266 -5.28 18.37 -5.07
CA GLY A 266 -4.55 19.47 -4.45
C GLY A 266 -4.63 19.51 -2.91
N ARG A 267 -4.98 18.39 -2.27
CA ARG A 267 -5.13 18.33 -0.80
C ARG A 267 -3.77 18.30 -0.11
N ASP A 268 -3.70 18.95 1.06
CA ASP A 268 -2.49 19.02 1.88
C ASP A 268 -2.11 17.68 2.56
N LEU A 269 -3.11 16.86 2.82
CA LEU A 269 -2.95 15.53 3.42
C LEU A 269 -3.43 14.46 2.43
N LEU A 270 -2.50 13.64 1.96
CA LEU A 270 -2.80 12.46 1.17
C LEU A 270 -2.66 11.20 2.03
N VAL A 271 -3.65 10.35 2.00
CA VAL A 271 -3.65 9.08 2.72
C VAL A 271 -3.87 7.96 1.70
N LEU A 272 -2.98 6.98 1.68
CA LEU A 272 -3.05 5.84 0.77
C LEU A 272 -3.13 4.55 1.58
N ASP A 273 -4.16 3.76 1.35
CA ASP A 273 -4.36 2.48 2.03
C ASP A 273 -4.01 1.33 1.06
N GLU A 274 -2.88 0.64 1.32
CA GLU A 274 -2.29 -0.43 0.49
C GLU A 274 -2.12 -0.07 -1.00
N PRO A 275 -1.40 1.03 -1.33
CA PRO A 275 -1.35 1.57 -2.69
C PRO A 275 -0.58 0.71 -3.70
N THR A 276 0.14 -0.32 -3.27
CA THR A 276 0.97 -1.19 -4.12
C THR A 276 0.44 -2.61 -4.25
N SER A 277 -0.77 -2.88 -3.77
CA SER A 277 -1.39 -4.19 -3.91
C SER A 277 -1.57 -4.56 -5.39
N GLY A 278 -1.03 -5.72 -5.81
CA GLY A 278 -1.09 -6.19 -7.20
C GLY A 278 -0.23 -5.40 -8.19
N LEU A 279 0.77 -4.65 -7.73
CA LEU A 279 1.69 -3.92 -8.61
C LEU A 279 3.02 -4.66 -8.77
N ASP A 280 3.48 -4.75 -10.03
CA ASP A 280 4.85 -5.14 -10.34
C ASP A 280 5.87 -4.09 -9.88
N LEU A 281 7.16 -4.37 -10.09
CA LEU A 281 8.24 -3.47 -9.67
C LEU A 281 8.11 -2.09 -10.33
N ALA A 282 7.93 -2.04 -11.65
CA ALA A 282 7.93 -0.78 -12.40
C ALA A 282 6.80 0.15 -11.95
N HIS A 283 5.59 -0.40 -11.77
CA HIS A 283 4.45 0.38 -11.31
C HIS A 283 4.56 0.75 -9.83
N MET A 284 5.13 -0.11 -8.98
CA MET A 284 5.42 0.22 -7.58
C MET A 284 6.39 1.41 -7.49
N GLU A 285 7.50 1.40 -8.26
CA GLU A 285 8.47 2.49 -8.31
C GLU A 285 7.83 3.80 -8.82
N GLN A 286 6.94 3.71 -9.80
CA GLN A 286 6.20 4.87 -10.32
C GLN A 286 5.27 5.48 -9.26
N VAL A 287 4.57 4.65 -8.49
CA VAL A 287 3.76 5.10 -7.34
C VAL A 287 4.65 5.75 -6.29
N ALA A 288 5.78 5.13 -5.95
CA ALA A 288 6.75 5.67 -4.99
C ALA A 288 7.28 7.05 -5.41
N ALA A 289 7.67 7.20 -6.69
CA ALA A 289 8.11 8.47 -7.24
C ALA A 289 7.02 9.56 -7.17
N SER A 290 5.77 9.21 -7.51
CA SER A 290 4.65 10.14 -7.48
C SER A 290 4.32 10.60 -6.04
N VAL A 291 4.38 9.68 -5.08
CA VAL A 291 4.18 9.95 -3.66
C VAL A 291 5.29 10.86 -3.12
N THR A 292 6.54 10.59 -3.49
CA THR A 292 7.71 11.41 -3.10
C THR A 292 7.61 12.81 -3.70
N ALA A 293 7.19 12.94 -4.96
CA ALA A 293 6.99 14.23 -5.61
C ALA A 293 5.90 15.05 -4.92
N ALA A 294 4.77 14.42 -4.58
CA ALA A 294 3.69 15.09 -3.83
C ALA A 294 4.16 15.59 -2.45
N ALA A 295 4.98 14.80 -1.76
CA ALA A 295 5.59 15.22 -0.51
C ALA A 295 6.54 16.40 -0.73
N ALA A 296 7.40 16.37 -1.76
CA ALA A 296 8.32 17.47 -2.08
C ALA A 296 7.60 18.80 -2.36
N GLU A 297 6.35 18.77 -2.87
CA GLU A 297 5.47 19.93 -3.01
C GLU A 297 4.99 20.52 -1.66
N GLY A 298 5.28 19.86 -0.54
CA GLY A 298 4.92 20.30 0.81
C GLY A 298 3.67 19.63 1.37
N ARG A 299 3.13 18.60 0.73
CA ARG A 299 2.01 17.81 1.27
C ARG A 299 2.51 16.87 2.36
N ALA A 300 1.66 16.54 3.31
CA ALA A 300 1.86 15.42 4.20
C ALA A 300 1.30 14.15 3.55
N VAL A 301 2.11 13.13 3.38
CA VAL A 301 1.66 11.86 2.79
C VAL A 301 1.74 10.77 3.84
N VAL A 302 0.63 10.06 4.03
CA VAL A 302 0.49 8.95 4.96
C VAL A 302 0.18 7.69 4.16
N VAL A 303 0.97 6.66 4.33
CA VAL A 303 0.81 5.38 3.63
C VAL A 303 0.57 4.27 4.63
N VAL A 304 -0.57 3.63 4.55
CA VAL A 304 -0.84 2.37 5.27
C VAL A 304 -0.40 1.24 4.37
N THR A 305 0.62 0.47 4.75
CA THR A 305 1.09 -0.63 3.92
C THR A 305 1.88 -1.69 4.69
N HIS A 306 1.91 -2.89 4.13
CA HIS A 306 2.73 -4.02 4.56
C HIS A 306 3.85 -4.34 3.54
N ASP A 307 4.08 -3.47 2.55
CA ASP A 307 5.09 -3.64 1.52
C ASP A 307 6.43 -3.00 1.94
N PRO A 308 7.42 -3.78 2.40
CA PRO A 308 8.67 -3.23 2.91
C PRO A 308 9.50 -2.55 1.83
N GLU A 309 9.39 -3.02 0.57
CA GLU A 309 10.13 -2.46 -0.55
C GLU A 309 9.57 -1.08 -0.94
N PHE A 310 8.25 -0.93 -0.94
CA PHE A 310 7.62 0.36 -1.14
C PHE A 310 7.94 1.35 -0.01
N ILE A 311 7.92 0.88 1.25
CA ILE A 311 8.28 1.70 2.40
C ILE A 311 9.72 2.26 2.23
N ARG A 312 10.68 1.40 1.85
CA ARG A 312 12.06 1.83 1.60
C ARG A 312 12.17 2.80 0.43
N ALA A 313 11.38 2.61 -0.61
CA ALA A 313 11.44 3.41 -1.83
C ALA A 313 10.98 4.87 -1.65
N CYS A 314 10.05 5.16 -0.71
CA CYS A 314 9.47 6.50 -0.62
C CYS A 314 9.25 7.04 0.80
N CYS A 315 9.22 6.20 1.84
CA CYS A 315 8.91 6.69 3.18
C CYS A 315 10.14 7.28 3.87
N THR A 316 9.92 8.32 4.67
CA THR A 316 10.93 9.01 5.50
C THR A 316 10.73 8.72 6.98
N ASP A 317 9.49 8.43 7.36
CA ASP A 317 9.05 8.27 8.73
C ASP A 317 8.17 7.03 8.86
N PHE A 318 8.03 6.51 10.07
CA PHE A 318 7.07 5.46 10.37
C PHE A 318 6.25 5.78 11.62
N ALA A 319 5.07 5.16 11.71
CA ALA A 319 4.25 5.11 12.91
C ALA A 319 3.67 3.69 13.05
N ARG A 320 3.87 3.06 14.21
CA ARG A 320 3.36 1.71 14.49
C ARG A 320 2.08 1.78 15.27
N MET A 321 1.05 1.10 14.75
CA MET A 321 -0.27 1.05 15.36
C MET A 321 -0.57 -0.36 15.91
N GLU A 322 -1.02 -0.41 17.16
CA GLU A 322 -1.47 -1.63 17.84
C GLU A 322 -2.76 -1.31 18.60
N ASP A 323 -3.74 -2.19 18.53
CA ASP A 323 -5.03 -2.11 19.26
C ASP A 323 -5.67 -0.71 19.26
N GLY A 324 -5.66 -0.03 18.13
CA GLY A 324 -6.29 1.28 17.95
C GLY A 324 -5.47 2.48 18.41
N SER A 325 -4.23 2.28 18.85
CA SER A 325 -3.34 3.34 19.33
C SER A 325 -1.97 3.30 18.66
N PHE A 326 -1.28 4.44 18.56
CA PHE A 326 0.12 4.47 18.15
C PHE A 326 1.03 4.17 19.33
N VAL A 327 1.89 3.16 19.17
CA VAL A 327 2.81 2.68 20.22
C VAL A 327 4.25 3.12 19.96
N ASP A 328 4.58 3.45 18.71
CA ASP A 328 5.93 3.83 18.30
C ASP A 328 5.89 4.72 17.06
N GLN A 329 6.81 5.67 16.92
CA GLN A 329 6.97 6.53 15.75
C GLN A 329 8.38 7.10 15.67
N GLY A 330 8.90 7.30 14.48
CA GLY A 330 10.26 7.84 14.31
C GLY A 330 10.70 7.97 12.86
N ALA A 331 12.00 8.14 12.68
CA ALA A 331 12.63 8.05 11.38
C ALA A 331 12.59 6.59 10.89
N LEU A 332 12.48 6.42 9.57
CA LEU A 332 12.46 5.07 9.02
C LEU A 332 13.75 4.29 9.30
N ASP A 333 14.89 4.99 9.40
CA ASP A 333 16.18 4.38 9.73
C ASP A 333 16.22 3.79 11.16
N ASP A 334 15.34 4.24 12.06
CA ASP A 334 15.21 3.74 13.43
C ASP A 334 14.33 2.46 13.50
N VAL A 335 13.65 2.10 12.42
CA VAL A 335 12.84 0.87 12.38
C VAL A 335 13.74 -0.35 12.42
N GLY A 336 13.73 -1.06 13.52
CA GLY A 336 14.30 -2.41 13.60
C GLY A 336 13.50 -3.36 12.69
N TRP A 337 13.95 -3.54 11.44
CA TRP A 337 13.38 -4.47 10.47
C TRP A 337 13.61 -5.95 10.82
N SER A 338 14.17 -6.22 11.99
CA SER A 338 14.45 -7.57 12.47
C SER A 338 13.37 -8.02 13.46
N LYS A 339 12.44 -8.79 12.98
CA LYS A 339 11.73 -9.94 13.59
C LYS A 339 10.29 -10.06 13.10
#